data_30b43635cbaa2d9ec386f34144449a18
#
_entry.id   30b43635cbaa2d9ec386f34144449a18
#
_cell.length_a   1.000
_cell.length_b   1.000
_cell.length_c   1.000
_cell.angle_alpha   90.00
_cell.angle_beta   90.00
_cell.angle_gamma   90.00
#
_symmetry.space_group_name_H-M   'P 1'
#
loop_
_entity.id
_entity.type
_entity.pdbx_description
1 polymer ?
#
loop_
_entity_poly.entity_id
_entity_poly.type
_entity_poly.pdbx_seq_one_letter_code
_entity_poly.pdbx_strand_id
1 'polypeptide(L)'
;GRTEIGGNHTDHNYGRVLAGAVNLDNIAVVAPNGTNTIRIKSAGYPEFQVELSDFVPNEDEFYTSTSLVKGIAAKMKENGYKIGGFDACIEGRVPKGSGLSSSASFEVLIGAIINELFNDGKMSAVENAIIGQWSENNYFGKPCGLMDQTACSVGGLITIDFKDPANPVVKEVDFDFVSTGYSLVITDVGGGHDDPASQAEYASLPTEMKSVAAEMGATVLRELTLEEIVKAIPELRKKGISDRAILRSYHFQGDNQRVVDQVAALEKNDFQAFLKMVVESGYSSYMYNQNIFDVVHKDEQVVSLALALSEMILKGSGAWRVHGGGFGGTIQAFVPQEKLGEYTKTLEHVYGEGTCHKLFIRTKGSVKLDL
;
A
#
# COMPACT_ATOMS: atom_id res chain seq x y z
N GLY A 1 4.18 -4.63 -8.08
CA GLY A 1 3.96 -3.57 -7.10
C GLY A 1 2.59 -2.94 -7.22
N ARG A 2 2.25 -2.08 -6.30
CA ARG A 2 0.98 -1.35 -6.26
C ARG A 2 1.17 0.13 -5.91
N THR A 3 0.19 0.95 -6.25
CA THR A 3 0.08 2.34 -5.79
C THR A 3 -1.23 2.52 -5.02
N GLU A 4 -1.19 3.29 -3.91
CA GLU A 4 -2.39 3.78 -3.22
C GLU A 4 -2.88 5.03 -3.94
N ILE A 5 -4.13 5.03 -4.40
CA ILE A 5 -4.72 6.16 -5.14
C ILE A 5 -5.64 6.98 -4.24
N GLY A 6 -6.33 6.35 -3.31
CA GLY A 6 -7.20 7.01 -2.34
C GLY A 6 -7.38 6.21 -1.07
N GLY A 7 -7.80 6.87 0.01
CA GLY A 7 -8.00 6.25 1.31
C GLY A 7 -6.72 6.19 2.14
N ASN A 8 -6.00 7.31 2.25
CA ASN A 8 -4.76 7.37 3.01
C ASN A 8 -5.00 7.06 4.50
N HIS A 9 -4.37 6.00 5.01
CA HIS A 9 -4.51 5.53 6.40
C HIS A 9 -5.96 5.19 6.83
N THR A 10 -6.82 4.79 5.91
CA THR A 10 -8.19 4.41 6.25
C THR A 10 -8.33 2.92 6.61
N ASP A 11 -7.48 2.05 6.08
CA ASP A 11 -7.51 0.61 6.26
C ASP A 11 -7.37 0.17 7.74
N HIS A 12 -6.53 0.86 8.53
CA HIS A 12 -6.34 0.58 9.96
C HIS A 12 -7.59 0.73 10.83
N ASN A 13 -8.59 1.45 10.33
CA ASN A 13 -9.89 1.67 10.97
C ASN A 13 -11.05 1.10 10.15
N TYR A 14 -10.78 0.04 9.39
CA TYR A 14 -11.75 -0.69 8.57
C TYR A 14 -12.42 0.16 7.50
N GLY A 15 -11.70 1.15 7.00
CA GLY A 15 -12.15 2.06 5.94
C GLY A 15 -12.06 1.45 4.54
N ARG A 16 -12.19 2.32 3.56
CA ARG A 16 -12.08 2.00 2.13
C ARG A 16 -10.79 2.53 1.56
N VAL A 17 -10.28 1.84 0.57
CA VAL A 17 -9.13 2.27 -0.21
C VAL A 17 -9.40 2.12 -1.71
N LEU A 18 -8.73 2.94 -2.51
CA LEU A 18 -8.62 2.82 -3.95
C LEU A 18 -7.16 2.59 -4.29
N ALA A 19 -6.84 1.48 -4.91
CA ALA A 19 -5.47 1.09 -5.21
C ALA A 19 -5.35 0.52 -6.62
N GLY A 20 -4.16 0.60 -7.20
CA GLY A 20 -3.89 0.04 -8.51
C GLY A 20 -2.61 -0.78 -8.55
N ALA A 21 -2.63 -1.94 -9.21
CA ALA A 21 -1.41 -2.66 -9.56
C ALA A 21 -0.63 -1.85 -10.59
N VAL A 22 0.69 -1.84 -10.46
CA VAL A 22 1.56 -1.05 -11.36
C VAL A 22 2.51 -1.94 -12.17
N ASN A 23 3.04 -1.38 -13.23
CA ASN A 23 3.93 -2.06 -14.19
C ASN A 23 5.37 -2.34 -13.67
N LEU A 24 5.65 -2.04 -12.41
CA LEU A 24 6.86 -2.51 -11.72
C LEU A 24 6.52 -3.81 -10.99
N ASP A 25 7.10 -4.92 -11.43
CA ASP A 25 6.72 -6.27 -10.99
C ASP A 25 7.92 -7.15 -10.63
N ASN A 26 7.61 -8.29 -10.05
CA ASN A 26 8.54 -9.38 -9.85
C ASN A 26 8.21 -10.49 -10.85
N ILE A 27 9.21 -11.01 -11.56
CA ILE A 27 9.07 -12.09 -12.52
C ILE A 27 9.88 -13.30 -12.01
N ALA A 28 9.28 -14.49 -12.06
CA ALA A 28 9.95 -15.72 -11.66
C ALA A 28 9.91 -16.76 -12.77
N VAL A 29 11.03 -17.46 -12.98
CA VAL A 29 11.09 -18.72 -13.70
C VAL A 29 11.23 -19.83 -12.66
N VAL A 30 10.33 -20.81 -12.71
CA VAL A 30 10.17 -21.80 -11.64
C VAL A 30 10.01 -23.21 -12.17
N ALA A 31 10.51 -24.19 -11.40
CA ALA A 31 10.29 -25.60 -11.67
C ALA A 31 10.17 -26.40 -10.37
N PRO A 32 9.25 -27.41 -10.28
CA PRO A 32 9.25 -28.36 -9.17
C PRO A 32 10.59 -29.12 -9.13
N ASN A 33 11.15 -29.33 -7.95
CA ASN A 33 12.43 -30.03 -7.79
C ASN A 33 12.32 -31.44 -7.15
N GLY A 34 11.10 -31.85 -6.85
CA GLY A 34 10.84 -33.20 -6.28
C GLY A 34 11.31 -33.39 -4.84
N THR A 35 11.67 -32.29 -4.13
CA THR A 35 12.12 -32.32 -2.73
C THR A 35 11.13 -31.60 -1.82
N ASN A 36 11.44 -31.50 -0.53
CA ASN A 36 10.71 -30.68 0.45
C ASN A 36 11.40 -29.33 0.71
N THR A 37 12.22 -28.86 -0.21
CA THR A 37 13.00 -27.62 -0.05
C THR A 37 12.65 -26.65 -1.16
N ILE A 38 12.29 -25.43 -0.81
CA ILE A 38 12.17 -24.29 -1.74
C ILE A 38 13.54 -23.59 -1.82
N ARG A 39 14.06 -23.42 -3.05
CA ARG A 39 15.30 -22.67 -3.28
C ARG A 39 15.02 -21.45 -4.14
N ILE A 40 15.45 -20.30 -3.68
CA ILE A 40 15.18 -19.03 -4.36
C ILE A 40 16.49 -18.28 -4.60
N LYS A 41 16.70 -17.89 -5.85
CA LYS A 41 17.73 -16.95 -6.27
C LYS A 41 17.08 -15.72 -6.86
N SER A 42 17.14 -14.60 -6.14
CA SER A 42 16.74 -13.29 -6.66
C SER A 42 17.97 -12.55 -7.21
N ALA A 43 17.78 -11.83 -8.32
CA ALA A 43 18.83 -11.00 -8.90
C ALA A 43 19.28 -9.93 -7.87
N GLY A 44 20.60 -9.81 -7.67
CA GLY A 44 21.18 -8.87 -6.71
C GLY A 44 21.19 -9.31 -5.24
N TYR A 45 20.62 -10.50 -4.91
CA TYR A 45 20.56 -11.00 -3.54
C TYR A 45 21.21 -12.38 -3.41
N PRO A 46 21.70 -12.77 -2.20
CA PRO A 46 22.14 -14.13 -1.92
C PRO A 46 21.02 -15.14 -2.18
N GLU A 47 21.40 -16.35 -2.61
CA GLU A 47 20.48 -17.49 -2.66
C GLU A 47 20.11 -17.91 -1.23
N PHE A 48 18.87 -18.32 -1.04
CA PHE A 48 18.39 -18.88 0.22
C PHE A 48 17.45 -20.07 -0.04
N GLN A 49 17.25 -20.87 1.01
CA GLN A 49 16.38 -22.04 0.96
C GLN A 49 15.49 -22.14 2.18
N VAL A 50 14.34 -22.79 2.02
CA VAL A 50 13.32 -23.00 3.05
C VAL A 50 12.92 -24.46 3.06
N GLU A 51 13.10 -25.12 4.22
CA GLU A 51 12.66 -26.49 4.44
C GLU A 51 11.16 -26.53 4.81
N LEU A 52 10.39 -27.35 4.09
CA LEU A 52 8.93 -27.49 4.28
C LEU A 52 8.56 -28.48 5.39
N SER A 53 9.50 -28.88 6.23
CA SER A 53 9.29 -29.77 7.37
C SER A 53 9.07 -29.03 8.70
N ASP A 54 9.56 -27.79 8.80
CA ASP A 54 9.45 -26.97 10.01
C ASP A 54 8.72 -25.66 9.70
N PHE A 55 7.55 -25.49 10.29
CA PHE A 55 6.68 -24.32 10.16
C PHE A 55 6.55 -23.51 11.46
N VAL A 56 7.40 -23.76 12.45
CA VAL A 56 7.38 -22.95 13.68
C VAL A 56 7.94 -21.55 13.37
N PRO A 57 7.21 -20.46 13.69
CA PRO A 57 7.76 -19.13 13.59
C PRO A 57 9.02 -18.98 14.46
N ASN A 58 10.04 -18.34 13.92
CA ASN A 58 11.29 -18.09 14.63
C ASN A 58 11.60 -16.60 14.60
N GLU A 59 11.68 -15.97 15.76
CA GLU A 59 11.96 -14.53 15.88
C GLU A 59 13.35 -14.17 15.32
N ASP A 60 14.32 -15.09 15.34
CA ASP A 60 15.64 -14.89 14.73
C ASP A 60 15.58 -14.78 13.19
N GLU A 61 14.48 -15.23 12.57
CA GLU A 61 14.23 -15.12 11.13
C GLU A 61 13.41 -13.87 10.74
N PHE A 62 12.94 -13.07 11.71
CA PHE A 62 12.14 -11.88 11.42
C PHE A 62 12.87 -10.94 10.44
N TYR A 63 12.08 -10.26 9.63
CA TYR A 63 12.53 -9.35 8.57
C TYR A 63 13.36 -10.00 7.45
N THR A 64 13.28 -11.32 7.29
CA THR A 64 13.95 -12.06 6.22
C THR A 64 12.98 -12.57 5.16
N SER A 65 13.44 -12.74 3.92
CA SER A 65 12.63 -13.37 2.87
C SER A 65 12.34 -14.86 3.17
N THR A 66 13.20 -15.51 3.95
CA THR A 66 13.03 -16.89 4.41
C THR A 66 11.75 -17.02 5.25
N SER A 67 11.54 -16.13 6.22
CA SER A 67 10.35 -16.15 7.08
C SER A 67 9.06 -15.90 6.29
N LEU A 68 9.07 -14.99 5.30
CA LEU A 68 7.91 -14.76 4.43
C LEU A 68 7.52 -16.03 3.66
N VAL A 69 8.50 -16.69 3.00
CA VAL A 69 8.24 -17.93 2.24
C VAL A 69 7.75 -19.06 3.15
N LYS A 70 8.35 -19.20 4.33
CA LYS A 70 7.97 -20.17 5.35
C LYS A 70 6.53 -19.95 5.82
N GLY A 71 6.14 -18.71 6.12
CA GLY A 71 4.80 -18.34 6.54
C GLY A 71 3.74 -18.58 5.46
N ILE A 72 4.03 -18.24 4.20
CA ILE A 72 3.12 -18.50 3.07
C ILE A 72 2.89 -20.00 2.92
N ALA A 73 3.95 -20.82 2.91
CA ALA A 73 3.84 -22.27 2.79
C ALA A 73 3.07 -22.89 3.99
N ALA A 74 3.32 -22.39 5.21
CA ALA A 74 2.62 -22.81 6.41
C ALA A 74 1.11 -22.55 6.31
N LYS A 75 0.74 -21.32 5.94
CA LYS A 75 -0.68 -20.92 5.84
C LYS A 75 -1.41 -21.62 4.69
N MET A 76 -0.75 -21.79 3.55
CA MET A 76 -1.31 -22.59 2.45
C MET A 76 -1.59 -24.03 2.88
N LYS A 77 -0.65 -24.68 3.59
CA LYS A 77 -0.83 -26.03 4.13
C LYS A 77 -1.97 -26.09 5.15
N GLU A 78 -2.05 -25.12 6.05
CA GLU A 78 -3.15 -25.00 7.03
C GLU A 78 -4.51 -24.91 6.35
N ASN A 79 -4.59 -24.14 5.26
CA ASN A 79 -5.80 -23.98 4.44
C ASN A 79 -6.10 -25.21 3.54
N GLY A 80 -5.29 -26.27 3.61
CA GLY A 80 -5.52 -27.52 2.86
C GLY A 80 -4.93 -27.55 1.46
N TYR A 81 -4.14 -26.57 1.06
CA TYR A 81 -3.41 -26.57 -0.21
C TYR A 81 -2.20 -27.50 -0.17
N LYS A 82 -1.91 -28.11 -1.33
CA LYS A 82 -0.67 -28.88 -1.51
C LYS A 82 0.51 -27.91 -1.60
N ILE A 83 1.59 -28.29 -0.93
CA ILE A 83 2.87 -27.58 -1.00
C ILE A 83 3.96 -28.57 -1.44
N GLY A 84 5.02 -28.07 -2.03
CA GLY A 84 6.16 -28.90 -2.46
C GLY A 84 7.38 -28.03 -2.74
N GLY A 85 8.53 -28.70 -2.85
CA GLY A 85 9.79 -28.01 -3.19
C GLY A 85 9.83 -27.57 -4.65
N PHE A 86 10.40 -26.42 -4.87
CA PHE A 86 10.66 -25.86 -6.20
C PHE A 86 11.94 -25.02 -6.21
N ASP A 87 12.50 -24.84 -7.38
CA ASP A 87 13.59 -23.90 -7.62
C ASP A 87 13.04 -22.68 -8.36
N ALA A 88 13.42 -21.48 -7.94
CA ALA A 88 12.98 -20.22 -8.52
C ALA A 88 14.14 -19.27 -8.77
N CYS A 89 14.18 -18.71 -10.00
CA CYS A 89 15.00 -17.53 -10.31
C CYS A 89 14.07 -16.34 -10.46
N ILE A 90 14.31 -15.29 -9.66
CA ILE A 90 13.42 -14.11 -9.56
C ILE A 90 14.19 -12.85 -10.00
N GLU A 91 13.57 -12.06 -10.86
CA GLU A 91 13.96 -10.67 -11.11
C GLU A 91 12.90 -9.72 -10.57
N GLY A 92 13.29 -8.87 -9.62
CA GLY A 92 12.42 -7.88 -9.00
C GLY A 92 12.69 -6.47 -9.52
N ARG A 93 11.63 -5.80 -10.00
CA ARG A 93 11.66 -4.41 -10.47
C ARG A 93 10.94 -3.45 -9.53
N VAL A 94 10.39 -3.94 -8.42
CA VAL A 94 9.77 -3.10 -7.39
C VAL A 94 10.84 -2.59 -6.43
N PRO A 95 11.21 -1.29 -6.46
CA PRO A 95 12.29 -0.79 -5.63
C PRO A 95 11.93 -0.90 -4.14
N LYS A 96 12.90 -1.29 -3.32
CA LYS A 96 12.72 -1.28 -1.86
C LYS A 96 12.63 0.15 -1.35
N GLY A 97 11.73 0.40 -0.38
CA GLY A 97 11.56 1.72 0.22
C GLY A 97 10.79 2.73 -0.63
N SER A 98 10.42 2.39 -1.86
CA SER A 98 9.71 3.30 -2.79
C SER A 98 8.21 3.47 -2.48
N GLY A 99 7.70 2.87 -1.41
CA GLY A 99 6.26 2.88 -1.13
C GLY A 99 5.41 2.06 -2.12
N LEU A 100 6.02 1.28 -3.03
CA LEU A 100 5.34 0.48 -4.05
C LEU A 100 5.13 -0.99 -3.66
N SER A 101 5.32 -1.33 -2.40
CA SER A 101 5.06 -2.65 -1.79
C SER A 101 5.87 -3.80 -2.36
N SER A 102 7.20 -3.71 -2.23
CA SER A 102 8.09 -4.79 -2.67
C SER A 102 7.87 -6.09 -1.89
N SER A 103 7.58 -6.04 -0.56
CA SER A 103 7.26 -7.23 0.25
C SER A 103 6.00 -7.91 -0.23
N ALA A 104 4.87 -7.20 -0.29
CA ALA A 104 3.59 -7.74 -0.73
C ALA A 104 3.66 -8.31 -2.15
N SER A 105 4.38 -7.65 -3.06
CA SER A 105 4.58 -8.15 -4.42
C SER A 105 5.36 -9.47 -4.45
N PHE A 106 6.35 -9.64 -3.56
CA PHE A 106 7.08 -10.90 -3.40
C PHE A 106 6.21 -11.99 -2.77
N GLU A 107 5.46 -11.66 -1.73
CA GLU A 107 4.57 -12.59 -1.04
C GLU A 107 3.54 -13.21 -1.98
N VAL A 108 2.82 -12.37 -2.72
CA VAL A 108 1.80 -12.86 -3.65
C VAL A 108 2.40 -13.62 -4.85
N LEU A 109 3.65 -13.31 -5.23
CA LEU A 109 4.38 -14.11 -6.21
C LEU A 109 4.63 -15.52 -5.70
N ILE A 110 5.13 -15.68 -4.47
CA ILE A 110 5.40 -17.00 -3.87
C ILE A 110 4.10 -17.81 -3.74
N GLY A 111 3.03 -17.20 -3.25
CA GLY A 111 1.73 -17.84 -3.15
C GLY A 111 1.19 -18.28 -4.53
N ALA A 112 1.32 -17.45 -5.56
CA ALA A 112 0.95 -17.79 -6.92
C ALA A 112 1.80 -18.96 -7.48
N ILE A 113 3.12 -18.99 -7.24
CA ILE A 113 3.99 -20.09 -7.65
C ILE A 113 3.51 -21.41 -7.06
N ILE A 114 3.27 -21.47 -5.75
CA ILE A 114 2.80 -22.70 -5.08
C ILE A 114 1.42 -23.09 -5.60
N ASN A 115 0.53 -22.12 -5.82
CA ASN A 115 -0.79 -22.37 -6.38
C ASN A 115 -0.74 -22.99 -7.77
N GLU A 116 0.07 -22.45 -8.68
CA GLU A 116 0.21 -22.94 -10.05
C GLU A 116 0.92 -24.29 -10.13
N LEU A 117 1.98 -24.48 -9.36
CA LEU A 117 2.77 -25.71 -9.42
C LEU A 117 2.07 -26.92 -8.78
N PHE A 118 1.29 -26.72 -7.72
CA PHE A 118 0.79 -27.83 -6.91
C PHE A 118 -0.74 -27.87 -6.73
N ASN A 119 -1.46 -26.82 -7.14
CA ASN A 119 -2.91 -26.69 -6.91
C ASN A 119 -3.72 -26.30 -8.16
N ASP A 120 -3.14 -26.40 -9.35
CA ASP A 120 -3.81 -26.10 -10.63
C ASP A 120 -4.43 -24.70 -10.69
N GLY A 121 -3.82 -23.70 -10.01
CA GLY A 121 -4.31 -22.32 -9.99
C GLY A 121 -5.65 -22.11 -9.26
N LYS A 122 -6.07 -23.03 -8.36
CA LYS A 122 -7.42 -23.00 -7.75
C LYS A 122 -7.60 -21.96 -6.66
N MET A 123 -6.52 -21.48 -6.05
CA MET A 123 -6.57 -20.43 -5.02
C MET A 123 -6.94 -19.09 -5.66
N SER A 124 -7.89 -18.38 -5.08
CA SER A 124 -8.28 -17.06 -5.56
C SER A 124 -7.21 -16.00 -5.29
N ALA A 125 -7.21 -14.92 -6.08
CA ALA A 125 -6.28 -13.79 -5.88
C ALA A 125 -6.46 -13.13 -4.50
N VAL A 126 -7.68 -13.03 -4.01
CA VAL A 126 -7.96 -12.45 -2.67
C VAL A 126 -7.42 -13.37 -1.57
N GLU A 127 -7.61 -14.68 -1.70
CA GLU A 127 -7.06 -15.64 -0.73
C GLU A 127 -5.53 -15.64 -0.73
N ASN A 128 -4.90 -15.54 -1.90
CA ASN A 128 -3.45 -15.35 -2.00
C ASN A 128 -2.98 -14.11 -1.24
N ALA A 129 -3.71 -13.00 -1.37
CA ALA A 129 -3.42 -11.77 -0.63
C ALA A 129 -3.54 -11.96 0.89
N ILE A 130 -4.59 -12.60 1.37
CA ILE A 130 -4.81 -12.90 2.80
C ILE A 130 -3.68 -13.77 3.35
N ILE A 131 -3.24 -14.77 2.60
CA ILE A 131 -2.12 -15.64 2.98
C ILE A 131 -0.81 -14.85 3.08
N GLY A 132 -0.53 -13.96 2.11
CA GLY A 132 0.63 -13.08 2.13
C GLY A 132 0.65 -12.18 3.36
N GLN A 133 -0.43 -11.45 3.59
CA GLN A 133 -0.58 -10.59 4.77
C GLN A 133 -0.44 -11.37 6.09
N TRP A 134 -1.04 -12.55 6.17
CA TRP A 134 -0.91 -13.38 7.36
C TRP A 134 0.56 -13.76 7.60
N SER A 135 1.31 -14.09 6.55
CA SER A 135 2.74 -14.37 6.65
C SER A 135 3.54 -13.15 7.10
N GLU A 136 3.27 -11.96 6.55
CA GLU A 136 3.95 -10.73 6.96
C GLU A 136 3.72 -10.43 8.44
N ASN A 137 2.49 -10.60 8.92
CA ASN A 137 2.13 -10.33 10.32
C ASN A 137 2.68 -11.38 11.32
N ASN A 138 2.72 -12.65 10.94
CA ASN A 138 2.99 -13.75 11.90
C ASN A 138 4.40 -14.35 11.79
N TYR A 139 5.07 -14.22 10.63
CA TYR A 139 6.39 -14.79 10.39
C TYR A 139 7.46 -13.72 10.11
N PHE A 140 7.10 -12.67 9.38
CA PHE A 140 8.03 -11.59 9.11
C PHE A 140 8.14 -10.61 10.30
N GLY A 141 7.12 -10.55 11.14
CA GLY A 141 7.12 -9.72 12.33
C GLY A 141 6.75 -8.25 12.09
N LYS A 142 6.18 -7.92 10.93
CA LYS A 142 5.76 -6.56 10.59
C LYS A 142 4.24 -6.49 10.42
N PRO A 143 3.51 -5.88 11.38
CA PRO A 143 2.08 -5.66 11.23
C PRO A 143 1.76 -4.79 10.00
N CYS A 144 0.88 -5.28 9.13
CA CYS A 144 0.44 -4.56 7.94
C CYS A 144 -1.06 -4.74 7.67
N GLY A 145 -1.66 -3.81 6.92
CA GLY A 145 -2.99 -3.94 6.35
C GLY A 145 -3.01 -4.90 5.15
N LEU A 146 -4.18 -5.14 4.59
CA LEU A 146 -4.37 -6.10 3.48
C LEU A 146 -4.37 -5.43 2.08
N MET A 147 -4.32 -4.10 2.01
CA MET A 147 -4.39 -3.36 0.75
C MET A 147 -3.30 -3.77 -0.25
N ASP A 148 -2.07 -3.86 0.23
CA ASP A 148 -0.87 -4.06 -0.58
C ASP A 148 -0.90 -5.39 -1.31
N GLN A 149 -1.14 -6.45 -0.55
CA GLN A 149 -1.22 -7.81 -1.07
C GLN A 149 -2.42 -7.95 -2.01
N THR A 150 -3.58 -7.36 -1.66
CA THR A 150 -4.77 -7.45 -2.50
C THR A 150 -4.55 -6.76 -3.85
N ALA A 151 -4.02 -5.54 -3.87
CA ALA A 151 -3.76 -4.83 -5.11
C ALA A 151 -2.72 -5.56 -6.00
N CYS A 152 -1.63 -6.08 -5.41
CA CYS A 152 -0.63 -6.84 -6.13
C CYS A 152 -1.17 -8.17 -6.69
N SER A 153 -2.05 -8.84 -5.93
CA SER A 153 -2.56 -10.16 -6.29
C SER A 153 -3.70 -10.10 -7.31
N VAL A 154 -4.66 -9.20 -7.12
CA VAL A 154 -5.84 -9.05 -8.00
C VAL A 154 -5.48 -8.36 -9.31
N GLY A 155 -4.68 -7.29 -9.25
CA GLY A 155 -4.37 -6.47 -10.43
C GLY A 155 -5.44 -5.42 -10.73
N GLY A 156 -5.22 -4.66 -11.80
CA GLY A 156 -6.14 -3.60 -12.22
C GLY A 156 -6.20 -2.43 -11.25
N LEU A 157 -7.26 -1.66 -11.40
CA LEU A 157 -7.67 -0.65 -10.45
C LEU A 157 -8.77 -1.26 -9.58
N ILE A 158 -8.59 -1.28 -8.27
CA ILE A 158 -9.53 -1.90 -7.34
C ILE A 158 -9.90 -0.96 -6.20
N THR A 159 -11.14 -1.04 -5.77
CA THR A 159 -11.55 -0.50 -4.47
C THR A 159 -11.76 -1.64 -3.49
N ILE A 160 -11.32 -1.44 -2.26
CA ILE A 160 -11.43 -2.43 -1.18
C ILE A 160 -12.19 -1.80 -0.03
N ASP A 161 -13.27 -2.43 0.42
CA ASP A 161 -13.97 -2.06 1.66
C ASP A 161 -13.60 -3.06 2.77
N PHE A 162 -12.89 -2.57 3.78
CA PHE A 162 -12.44 -3.35 4.94
C PHE A 162 -13.44 -3.36 6.09
N LYS A 163 -14.72 -3.06 5.87
CA LYS A 163 -15.74 -3.08 6.92
C LYS A 163 -15.74 -4.39 7.70
N ASP A 164 -15.52 -5.51 7.01
CA ASP A 164 -15.18 -6.81 7.60
C ASP A 164 -13.77 -7.20 7.12
N PRO A 165 -12.72 -7.03 7.95
CA PRO A 165 -11.35 -7.34 7.53
C PRO A 165 -11.10 -8.82 7.26
N ALA A 166 -11.92 -9.72 7.82
CA ALA A 166 -11.83 -11.16 7.55
C ALA A 166 -12.41 -11.51 6.16
N ASN A 167 -13.34 -10.69 5.67
CA ASN A 167 -14.00 -10.87 4.37
C ASN A 167 -14.08 -9.52 3.64
N PRO A 168 -12.94 -8.95 3.19
CA PRO A 168 -12.92 -7.65 2.52
C PRO A 168 -13.68 -7.71 1.19
N VAL A 169 -14.45 -6.67 0.91
CA VAL A 169 -15.15 -6.56 -0.37
C VAL A 169 -14.23 -5.88 -1.38
N VAL A 170 -13.74 -6.66 -2.33
CA VAL A 170 -12.87 -6.19 -3.43
C VAL A 170 -13.71 -6.02 -4.70
N LYS A 171 -13.65 -4.84 -5.31
CA LYS A 171 -14.36 -4.52 -6.56
C LYS A 171 -13.38 -3.92 -7.54
N GLU A 172 -13.33 -4.45 -8.76
CA GLU A 172 -12.61 -3.82 -9.87
C GLU A 172 -13.31 -2.53 -10.29
N VAL A 173 -12.52 -1.52 -10.63
CA VAL A 173 -12.97 -0.25 -11.18
C VAL A 173 -12.53 -0.18 -12.64
N ASP A 174 -13.50 -0.30 -13.55
CA ASP A 174 -13.24 -0.26 -14.98
C ASP A 174 -12.98 1.19 -15.42
N PHE A 175 -11.69 1.54 -15.56
CA PHE A 175 -11.28 2.86 -15.99
C PHE A 175 -9.94 2.82 -16.73
N ASP A 176 -9.90 3.42 -17.92
CA ASP A 176 -8.70 3.51 -18.73
C ASP A 176 -7.91 4.80 -18.46
N PHE A 177 -6.93 4.72 -17.56
CA PHE A 177 -6.03 5.84 -17.28
C PHE A 177 -5.19 6.28 -18.49
N VAL A 178 -4.88 5.38 -19.43
CA VAL A 178 -4.03 5.67 -20.58
C VAL A 178 -4.73 6.66 -21.50
N SER A 179 -6.03 6.53 -21.68
CA SER A 179 -6.83 7.42 -22.55
C SER A 179 -7.00 8.82 -21.99
N THR A 180 -6.68 9.08 -20.72
CA THR A 180 -6.87 10.39 -20.09
C THR A 180 -5.87 11.47 -20.56
N GLY A 181 -4.74 11.08 -21.14
CA GLY A 181 -3.64 11.99 -21.46
C GLY A 181 -2.78 12.39 -20.24
N TYR A 182 -2.89 11.64 -19.13
CA TYR A 182 -2.09 11.85 -17.93
C TYR A 182 -1.12 10.70 -17.70
N SER A 183 -0.02 11.00 -17.01
CA SER A 183 0.87 10.00 -16.43
C SER A 183 0.73 9.97 -14.92
N LEU A 184 0.67 8.78 -14.35
CA LEU A 184 0.86 8.57 -12.92
C LEU A 184 2.36 8.57 -12.64
N VAL A 185 2.82 9.48 -11.78
CA VAL A 185 4.23 9.59 -11.40
C VAL A 185 4.34 9.43 -9.89
N ILE A 186 5.18 8.50 -9.47
CA ILE A 186 5.64 8.41 -8.08
C ILE A 186 7.04 8.98 -8.02
N THR A 187 7.27 9.94 -7.15
CA THR A 187 8.61 10.52 -6.94
C THR A 187 9.12 10.08 -5.58
N ASP A 188 10.28 9.42 -5.57
CA ASP A 188 11.01 9.13 -4.34
C ASP A 188 11.72 10.41 -3.89
N VAL A 189 11.31 10.93 -2.76
CA VAL A 189 11.83 12.18 -2.21
C VAL A 189 12.81 11.94 -1.06
N GLY A 190 13.05 10.67 -0.73
CA GLY A 190 13.87 10.31 0.42
C GLY A 190 13.22 10.76 1.73
N GLY A 191 14.03 10.96 2.73
CA GLY A 191 13.54 11.20 4.09
C GLY A 191 12.92 9.90 4.64
N GLY A 192 12.55 9.91 5.86
CA GLY A 192 12.13 8.70 6.53
C GLY A 192 13.27 8.19 7.40
N HIS A 193 12.96 8.05 8.65
CA HIS A 193 13.91 7.70 9.68
C HIS A 193 13.51 6.36 10.29
N ASP A 194 14.48 5.46 10.40
CA ASP A 194 14.30 4.14 11.02
C ASP A 194 14.56 4.18 12.55
N ASP A 195 14.74 5.37 13.13
CA ASP A 195 14.91 5.51 14.57
C ASP A 195 13.59 5.25 15.33
N PRO A 196 13.68 4.84 16.62
CA PRO A 196 12.51 4.45 17.40
C PRO A 196 11.47 5.58 17.57
N ALA A 197 11.88 6.85 17.55
CA ALA A 197 10.97 7.97 17.74
C ALA A 197 10.12 8.20 16.48
N SER A 198 10.73 8.13 15.31
CA SER A 198 10.02 8.21 14.02
C SER A 198 9.08 7.03 13.81
N GLN A 199 9.51 5.82 14.19
CA GLN A 199 8.64 4.64 14.18
C GLN A 199 7.44 4.80 15.13
N ALA A 200 7.64 5.39 16.31
CA ALA A 200 6.56 5.67 17.26
C ALA A 200 5.58 6.72 16.70
N GLU A 201 6.08 7.74 15.99
CA GLU A 201 5.22 8.75 15.35
C GLU A 201 4.35 8.12 14.25
N TYR A 202 4.92 7.26 13.42
CA TYR A 202 4.15 6.47 12.44
C TYR A 202 3.07 5.62 13.11
N ALA A 203 3.44 4.87 14.15
CA ALA A 203 2.52 4.00 14.90
C ALA A 203 1.45 4.80 15.68
N SER A 204 1.67 6.09 15.92
CA SER A 204 0.68 6.96 16.55
C SER A 204 -0.58 7.18 15.70
N LEU A 205 -0.49 7.09 14.36
CA LEU A 205 -1.62 7.28 13.46
C LEU A 205 -2.81 6.37 13.79
N PRO A 206 -2.69 5.04 13.67
CA PRO A 206 -3.80 4.16 14.02
C PRO A 206 -4.16 4.19 15.50
N THR A 207 -3.18 4.40 16.38
CA THR A 207 -3.39 4.43 17.84
C THR A 207 -4.27 5.61 18.26
N GLU A 208 -3.99 6.80 17.75
CA GLU A 208 -4.78 8.00 18.04
C GLU A 208 -6.19 7.91 17.47
N MET A 209 -6.36 7.43 16.24
CA MET A 209 -7.67 7.20 15.65
C MET A 209 -8.50 6.21 16.47
N LYS A 210 -7.89 5.10 16.91
CA LYS A 210 -8.56 4.10 17.77
C LYS A 210 -8.88 4.64 19.16
N SER A 211 -8.08 5.57 19.71
CA SER A 211 -8.38 6.18 21.00
C SER A 211 -9.67 7.00 20.97
N VAL A 212 -9.93 7.71 19.87
CA VAL A 212 -11.21 8.43 19.67
C VAL A 212 -12.38 7.44 19.56
N ALA A 213 -12.23 6.39 18.76
CA ALA A 213 -13.26 5.36 18.63
C ALA A 213 -13.61 4.72 19.97
N ALA A 214 -12.59 4.28 20.73
CA ALA A 214 -12.76 3.66 22.03
C ALA A 214 -13.47 4.57 23.05
N GLU A 215 -13.08 5.86 23.07
CA GLU A 215 -13.70 6.83 23.97
C GLU A 215 -15.19 7.08 23.65
N MET A 216 -15.58 6.86 22.40
CA MET A 216 -16.97 6.94 21.92
C MET A 216 -17.69 5.59 21.99
N GLY A 217 -17.10 4.54 22.56
CA GLY A 217 -17.69 3.20 22.71
C GLY A 217 -17.67 2.35 21.45
N ALA A 218 -16.85 2.72 20.46
CA ALA A 218 -16.65 1.98 19.22
C ALA A 218 -15.27 1.28 19.20
N THR A 219 -15.13 0.26 18.36
CA THR A 219 -13.85 -0.43 18.17
C THR A 219 -12.95 0.32 17.18
N VAL A 220 -13.54 0.85 16.13
CA VAL A 220 -12.86 1.57 15.04
C VAL A 220 -13.71 2.75 14.55
N LEU A 221 -13.07 3.71 13.90
CA LEU A 221 -13.75 4.91 13.39
C LEU A 221 -14.81 4.62 12.32
N ARG A 222 -14.74 3.47 11.65
CA ARG A 222 -15.74 3.03 10.66
C ARG A 222 -17.14 2.88 11.24
N GLU A 223 -17.27 2.65 12.54
CA GLU A 223 -18.54 2.49 13.25
C GLU A 223 -19.20 3.83 13.59
N LEU A 224 -18.48 4.93 13.42
CA LEU A 224 -18.89 6.29 13.77
C LEU A 224 -19.09 7.15 12.51
N THR A 225 -19.93 8.18 12.66
CA THR A 225 -20.07 9.22 11.64
C THR A 225 -19.27 10.47 12.01
N LEU A 226 -18.96 11.30 11.01
CA LEU A 226 -18.29 12.58 11.25
C LEU A 226 -19.13 13.49 12.17
N GLU A 227 -20.46 13.50 12.01
CA GLU A 227 -21.36 14.31 12.84
C GLU A 227 -21.28 13.90 14.31
N GLU A 228 -21.29 12.60 14.62
CA GLU A 228 -21.12 12.08 15.97
C GLU A 228 -19.78 12.51 16.59
N ILE A 229 -18.69 12.38 15.84
CA ILE A 229 -17.34 12.80 16.28
C ILE A 229 -17.33 14.31 16.59
N VAL A 230 -17.81 15.14 15.66
CA VAL A 230 -17.84 16.61 15.84
C VAL A 230 -18.66 16.99 17.08
N LYS A 231 -19.80 16.37 17.29
CA LYS A 231 -20.65 16.60 18.45
C LYS A 231 -19.98 16.19 19.76
N ALA A 232 -19.14 15.17 19.72
CA ALA A 232 -18.43 14.65 20.90
C ALA A 232 -17.16 15.44 21.24
N ILE A 233 -16.66 16.35 20.38
CA ILE A 233 -15.37 17.07 20.58
C ILE A 233 -15.23 17.67 22.00
N PRO A 234 -16.21 18.38 22.57
CA PRO A 234 -16.06 18.96 23.91
C PRO A 234 -15.80 17.91 25.00
N GLU A 235 -16.46 16.76 24.91
CA GLU A 235 -16.31 15.67 25.88
C GLU A 235 -15.00 14.90 25.65
N LEU A 236 -14.62 14.64 24.40
CA LEU A 236 -13.34 14.01 24.05
C LEU A 236 -12.16 14.82 24.62
N ARG A 237 -12.17 16.14 24.45
CA ARG A 237 -11.13 17.02 25.01
C ARG A 237 -11.10 17.00 26.54
N LYS A 238 -12.26 16.98 27.24
CA LYS A 238 -12.33 16.86 28.69
C LYS A 238 -11.74 15.54 29.20
N LYS A 239 -11.85 14.48 28.43
CA LYS A 239 -11.30 13.16 28.73
C LYS A 239 -9.84 12.99 28.32
N GLY A 240 -9.21 14.04 27.82
CA GLY A 240 -7.78 14.06 27.50
C GLY A 240 -7.44 13.55 26.11
N ILE A 241 -8.42 13.33 25.23
CA ILE A 241 -8.17 13.03 23.81
C ILE A 241 -7.54 14.26 23.16
N SER A 242 -6.42 14.09 22.49
CA SER A 242 -5.69 15.19 21.85
C SER A 242 -6.45 15.75 20.64
N ASP A 243 -6.26 17.04 20.37
CA ASP A 243 -6.80 17.69 19.17
C ASP A 243 -6.27 16.99 17.89
N ARG A 244 -5.03 16.48 17.91
CA ARG A 244 -4.45 15.72 16.81
C ARG A 244 -5.20 14.40 16.55
N ALA A 245 -5.56 13.65 17.57
CA ALA A 245 -6.36 12.43 17.45
C ALA A 245 -7.74 12.73 16.84
N ILE A 246 -8.36 13.85 17.26
CA ILE A 246 -9.64 14.31 16.70
C ILE A 246 -9.49 14.70 15.22
N LEU A 247 -8.43 15.43 14.86
CA LEU A 247 -8.13 15.81 13.46
C LEU A 247 -7.89 14.56 12.58
N ARG A 248 -7.15 13.57 13.08
CA ARG A 248 -6.93 12.29 12.40
C ARG A 248 -8.25 11.53 12.17
N SER A 249 -9.17 11.60 13.13
CA SER A 249 -10.51 11.01 12.97
C SER A 249 -11.35 11.77 11.93
N TYR A 250 -11.21 13.09 11.86
CA TYR A 250 -11.83 13.91 10.82
C TYR A 250 -11.28 13.54 9.43
N HIS A 251 -9.96 13.39 9.30
CA HIS A 251 -9.32 12.89 8.08
C HIS A 251 -9.90 11.55 7.66
N PHE A 252 -9.95 10.57 8.58
CA PHE A 252 -10.47 9.24 8.31
C PHE A 252 -11.86 9.29 7.70
N GLN A 253 -12.80 10.02 8.32
CA GLN A 253 -14.19 10.09 7.83
C GLN A 253 -14.26 10.71 6.44
N GLY A 254 -13.51 11.80 6.22
CA GLY A 254 -13.45 12.47 4.92
C GLY A 254 -12.83 11.61 3.83
N ASP A 255 -11.70 10.96 4.12
CA ASP A 255 -10.98 10.16 3.12
C ASP A 255 -11.69 8.84 2.82
N ASN A 256 -12.31 8.23 3.82
CA ASN A 256 -13.14 7.04 3.63
C ASN A 256 -14.36 7.30 2.72
N GLN A 257 -15.01 8.48 2.82
CA GLN A 257 -16.07 8.87 1.89
C GLN A 257 -15.51 9.25 0.52
N ARG A 258 -14.39 9.94 0.48
CA ARG A 258 -13.74 10.38 -0.76
C ARG A 258 -13.38 9.21 -1.68
N VAL A 259 -13.03 8.04 -1.12
CA VAL A 259 -12.83 6.81 -1.94
C VAL A 259 -14.11 6.45 -2.70
N VAL A 260 -15.28 6.50 -2.08
CA VAL A 260 -16.55 6.22 -2.74
C VAL A 260 -16.79 7.21 -3.87
N ASP A 261 -16.54 8.49 -3.61
CA ASP A 261 -16.76 9.57 -4.58
C ASP A 261 -15.75 9.51 -5.74
N GLN A 262 -14.49 9.14 -5.47
CA GLN A 262 -13.46 8.89 -6.48
C GLN A 262 -13.84 7.75 -7.42
N VAL A 263 -14.30 6.62 -6.87
CA VAL A 263 -14.77 5.48 -7.66
C VAL A 263 -15.96 5.91 -8.53
N ALA A 264 -16.93 6.59 -7.95
CA ALA A 264 -18.12 7.07 -8.70
C ALA A 264 -17.76 8.07 -9.81
N ALA A 265 -16.74 8.90 -9.62
CA ALA A 265 -16.24 9.82 -10.65
C ALA A 265 -15.58 9.06 -11.81
N LEU A 266 -14.73 8.07 -11.49
CA LEU A 266 -14.08 7.24 -12.51
C LEU A 266 -15.10 6.41 -13.32
N GLU A 267 -16.07 5.78 -12.66
CA GLU A 267 -17.16 5.03 -13.33
C GLU A 267 -18.01 5.91 -14.26
N LYS A 268 -18.08 7.22 -13.98
CA LYS A 268 -18.76 8.21 -14.85
C LYS A 268 -17.83 8.86 -15.89
N ASN A 269 -16.56 8.44 -15.97
CA ASN A 269 -15.51 9.06 -16.76
C ASN A 269 -15.30 10.57 -16.45
N ASP A 270 -15.60 11.00 -15.22
CA ASP A 270 -15.33 12.36 -14.73
C ASP A 270 -13.95 12.42 -14.08
N PHE A 271 -12.93 12.37 -14.93
CA PHE A 271 -11.54 12.38 -14.47
C PHE A 271 -11.14 13.70 -13.79
N GLN A 272 -11.75 14.83 -14.16
CA GLN A 272 -11.46 16.11 -13.51
C GLN A 272 -11.99 16.15 -12.06
N ALA A 273 -13.18 15.62 -11.79
CA ALA A 273 -13.68 15.46 -10.44
C ALA A 273 -12.78 14.52 -9.63
N PHE A 274 -12.29 13.41 -10.22
CA PHE A 274 -11.33 12.52 -9.59
C PHE A 274 -10.04 13.24 -9.22
N LEU A 275 -9.41 13.99 -10.13
CA LEU A 275 -8.17 14.75 -9.86
C LEU A 275 -8.35 15.75 -8.71
N LYS A 276 -9.47 16.45 -8.69
CA LYS A 276 -9.81 17.37 -7.59
C LYS A 276 -9.82 16.65 -6.24
N MET A 277 -10.44 15.47 -6.18
CA MET A 277 -10.50 14.67 -4.95
C MET A 277 -9.12 14.09 -4.54
N VAL A 278 -8.22 13.83 -5.48
CA VAL A 278 -6.82 13.48 -5.17
C VAL A 278 -6.12 14.63 -4.44
N VAL A 279 -6.27 15.85 -4.93
CA VAL A 279 -5.71 17.05 -4.27
C VAL A 279 -6.34 17.29 -2.90
N GLU A 280 -7.65 17.13 -2.77
CA GLU A 280 -8.36 17.27 -1.49
C GLU A 280 -7.88 16.22 -0.47
N SER A 281 -7.61 14.97 -0.90
CA SER A 281 -7.00 13.92 -0.06
C SER A 281 -5.60 14.34 0.39
N GLY A 282 -4.78 14.92 -0.51
CA GLY A 282 -3.46 15.44 -0.19
C GLY A 282 -3.50 16.54 0.87
N TYR A 283 -4.40 17.51 0.73
CA TYR A 283 -4.59 18.55 1.75
C TYR A 283 -5.12 17.98 3.06
N SER A 284 -6.03 17.01 3.03
CA SER A 284 -6.53 16.34 4.22
C SER A 284 -5.42 15.59 4.95
N SER A 285 -4.52 14.92 4.22
CA SER A 285 -3.34 14.28 4.78
C SER A 285 -2.41 15.31 5.44
N TYR A 286 -2.18 16.46 4.80
CA TYR A 286 -1.34 17.52 5.34
C TYR A 286 -1.94 18.18 6.59
N MET A 287 -3.22 18.60 6.51
CA MET A 287 -3.86 19.43 7.54
C MET A 287 -4.38 18.62 8.74
N TYR A 288 -4.92 17.41 8.47
CA TYR A 288 -5.68 16.66 9.47
C TYR A 288 -4.98 15.37 9.89
N ASN A 289 -4.51 14.56 8.95
CA ASN A 289 -3.78 13.33 9.27
C ASN A 289 -2.38 13.64 9.79
N GLN A 290 -1.75 14.69 9.26
CA GLN A 290 -0.43 15.19 9.66
C GLN A 290 0.65 14.11 9.53
N ASN A 291 0.66 13.41 8.40
CA ASN A 291 1.64 12.39 8.06
C ASN A 291 2.62 12.83 6.95
N ILE A 292 2.80 14.14 6.77
CA ILE A 292 3.63 14.67 5.68
C ILE A 292 5.09 14.82 6.10
N PHE A 293 5.34 15.14 7.35
CA PHE A 293 6.68 15.24 7.94
C PHE A 293 6.68 14.73 9.38
N ASP A 294 7.83 14.26 9.82
CA ASP A 294 8.06 13.79 11.16
C ASP A 294 8.25 14.99 12.12
N VAL A 295 7.51 15.06 13.20
CA VAL A 295 7.64 16.12 14.20
C VAL A 295 8.94 16.01 14.99
N VAL A 296 9.58 14.86 15.01
CA VAL A 296 10.89 14.64 15.65
C VAL A 296 11.99 15.28 14.80
N HIS A 297 11.90 15.14 13.48
CA HIS A 297 12.82 15.70 12.49
C HIS A 297 12.18 16.88 11.73
N LYS A 298 11.59 17.80 12.45
CA LYS A 298 10.74 18.89 11.93
C LYS A 298 11.39 19.77 10.85
N ASP A 299 12.70 19.81 10.79
CA ASP A 299 13.45 20.60 9.82
C ASP A 299 13.66 19.84 8.48
N GLU A 300 13.39 18.54 8.47
CA GLU A 300 13.48 17.68 7.28
C GLU A 300 12.09 17.45 6.67
N GLN A 301 11.65 18.36 5.82
CA GLN A 301 10.32 18.34 5.22
C GLN A 301 10.35 18.02 3.73
N VAL A 302 11.01 16.93 3.36
CA VAL A 302 11.21 16.56 1.95
C VAL A 302 9.91 16.35 1.20
N VAL A 303 8.90 15.71 1.82
CA VAL A 303 7.57 15.52 1.23
C VAL A 303 6.85 16.86 1.06
N SER A 304 6.88 17.75 2.08
CA SER A 304 6.26 19.08 1.99
C SER A 304 6.84 19.89 0.82
N LEU A 305 8.16 19.86 0.67
CA LEU A 305 8.85 20.58 -0.42
C LEU A 305 8.44 20.00 -1.79
N ALA A 306 8.38 18.68 -1.93
CA ALA A 306 7.98 18.03 -3.17
C ALA A 306 6.52 18.33 -3.54
N LEU A 307 5.62 18.36 -2.55
CA LEU A 307 4.22 18.76 -2.76
C LEU A 307 4.10 20.22 -3.21
N ALA A 308 4.89 21.13 -2.63
CA ALA A 308 4.91 22.52 -3.03
C ALA A 308 5.41 22.72 -4.48
N LEU A 309 6.47 21.99 -4.88
CA LEU A 309 6.95 21.98 -6.27
C LEU A 309 5.90 21.40 -7.23
N SER A 310 5.22 20.33 -6.81
CA SER A 310 4.14 19.71 -7.58
C SER A 310 2.97 20.67 -7.76
N GLU A 311 2.55 21.37 -6.69
CA GLU A 311 1.51 22.41 -6.78
C GLU A 311 1.90 23.52 -7.74
N MET A 312 3.13 24.02 -7.67
CA MET A 312 3.62 25.08 -8.54
C MET A 312 3.46 24.73 -10.03
N ILE A 313 3.73 23.48 -10.39
CA ILE A 313 3.67 23.01 -11.79
C ILE A 313 2.25 22.59 -12.20
N LEU A 314 1.54 21.89 -11.32
CA LEU A 314 0.32 21.15 -11.67
C LEU A 314 -0.99 21.86 -11.31
N LYS A 315 -0.95 22.95 -10.54
CA LYS A 315 -2.16 23.66 -10.11
C LYS A 315 -3.06 24.02 -11.30
N GLY A 316 -4.32 23.59 -11.22
CA GLY A 316 -5.31 23.79 -12.27
C GLY A 316 -5.22 22.83 -13.46
N SER A 317 -4.26 21.90 -13.50
CA SER A 317 -4.09 20.99 -14.62
C SER A 317 -3.80 19.53 -14.23
N GLY A 318 -3.29 19.27 -13.03
CA GLY A 318 -2.99 17.93 -12.54
C GLY A 318 -3.38 17.75 -11.09
N ALA A 319 -2.88 16.68 -10.46
CA ALA A 319 -3.12 16.41 -9.06
C ALA A 319 -1.87 15.86 -8.38
N TRP A 320 -1.75 16.05 -7.08
CA TRP A 320 -0.62 15.62 -6.26
C TRP A 320 -1.04 15.36 -4.83
N ARG A 321 -0.36 14.42 -4.19
CA ARG A 321 -0.55 14.08 -2.77
C ARG A 321 0.64 13.29 -2.22
N VAL A 322 0.72 13.14 -0.91
CA VAL A 322 1.58 12.12 -0.31
C VAL A 322 1.15 10.73 -0.78
N HIS A 323 2.10 9.83 -0.90
CA HIS A 323 1.86 8.44 -1.30
C HIS A 323 2.27 7.48 -0.19
N GLY A 324 1.37 6.53 0.15
CA GLY A 324 1.61 5.56 1.22
C GLY A 324 1.61 6.15 2.63
N GLY A 325 2.52 5.70 3.47
CA GLY A 325 2.54 6.04 4.90
C GLY A 325 2.86 7.48 5.25
N GLY A 326 3.60 8.18 4.40
CA GLY A 326 4.09 9.53 4.70
C GLY A 326 5.34 9.54 5.59
N PHE A 327 5.60 10.66 6.26
CA PHE A 327 6.79 10.94 7.09
C PHE A 327 8.12 10.89 6.33
N GLY A 328 8.10 10.84 5.02
CA GLY A 328 9.19 10.64 4.07
C GLY A 328 8.74 9.73 2.93
N GLY A 329 9.69 9.24 2.15
CA GLY A 329 9.51 8.25 1.10
C GLY A 329 9.00 8.85 -0.21
N THR A 330 7.70 8.81 -0.48
CA THR A 330 7.21 9.12 -1.83
C THR A 330 6.01 10.06 -1.88
N ILE A 331 5.91 10.80 -2.98
CA ILE A 331 4.70 11.51 -3.39
C ILE A 331 4.11 10.90 -4.68
N GLN A 332 2.83 11.11 -4.88
CA GLN A 332 2.11 10.70 -6.08
C GLN A 332 1.60 11.93 -6.84
N ALA A 333 1.73 11.91 -8.16
CA ALA A 333 1.16 12.94 -9.02
C ALA A 333 0.49 12.35 -10.26
N PHE A 334 -0.60 12.97 -10.68
CA PHE A 334 -1.23 12.79 -11.99
C PHE A 334 -0.85 13.97 -12.87
N VAL A 335 0.07 13.74 -13.81
CA VAL A 335 0.76 14.76 -14.57
C VAL A 335 0.26 14.75 -16.02
N PRO A 336 -0.28 15.86 -16.56
CA PRO A 336 -0.61 15.96 -17.98
C PRO A 336 0.62 15.67 -18.84
N GLN A 337 0.45 14.99 -19.99
CA GLN A 337 1.57 14.60 -20.85
C GLN A 337 2.42 15.79 -21.30
N GLU A 338 1.81 16.94 -21.56
CA GLU A 338 2.51 18.17 -21.96
C GLU A 338 3.39 18.76 -20.85
N LYS A 339 3.11 18.44 -19.59
CA LYS A 339 3.90 18.91 -18.42
C LYS A 339 4.87 17.87 -17.89
N LEU A 340 4.82 16.63 -18.39
CA LEU A 340 5.59 15.51 -17.84
C LEU A 340 7.10 15.79 -17.83
N GLY A 341 7.64 16.35 -18.93
CA GLY A 341 9.07 16.66 -19.03
C GLY A 341 9.51 17.76 -18.07
N GLU A 342 8.70 18.81 -17.89
CA GLU A 342 8.96 19.87 -16.90
C GLU A 342 8.90 19.33 -15.47
N TYR A 343 7.86 18.54 -15.16
CA TYR A 343 7.63 17.99 -13.85
C TYR A 343 8.79 17.07 -13.43
N THR A 344 9.12 16.07 -14.24
CA THR A 344 10.20 15.11 -13.92
C THR A 344 11.54 15.83 -13.79
N LYS A 345 11.89 16.72 -14.73
CA LYS A 345 13.14 17.49 -14.67
C LYS A 345 13.24 18.35 -13.40
N THR A 346 12.14 18.96 -12.97
CA THR A 346 12.13 19.81 -11.77
C THR A 346 12.31 18.98 -10.50
N LEU A 347 11.57 17.87 -10.37
CA LEU A 347 11.67 17.03 -9.18
C LEU A 347 13.03 16.32 -9.14
N GLU A 348 13.52 15.76 -10.23
CA GLU A 348 14.83 15.11 -10.31
C GLU A 348 16.01 16.07 -10.10
N HIS A 349 15.86 17.34 -10.45
CA HIS A 349 16.86 18.35 -10.11
C HIS A 349 17.05 18.52 -8.61
N VAL A 350 15.99 18.35 -7.82
CA VAL A 350 16.00 18.53 -6.37
C VAL A 350 16.31 17.22 -5.64
N TYR A 351 15.73 16.10 -6.10
CA TYR A 351 15.78 14.81 -5.40
C TYR A 351 16.77 13.79 -6.01
N GLY A 352 17.31 14.07 -7.18
CA GLY A 352 18.24 13.20 -7.89
C GLY A 352 17.66 12.57 -9.16
N GLU A 353 18.54 12.26 -10.09
CA GLU A 353 18.18 11.60 -11.36
C GLU A 353 17.58 10.21 -11.10
N GLY A 354 16.47 9.88 -11.80
CA GLY A 354 15.80 8.59 -11.71
C GLY A 354 14.85 8.43 -10.53
N THR A 355 14.63 9.48 -9.73
CA THR A 355 13.68 9.42 -8.58
C THR A 355 12.22 9.50 -9.01
N CYS A 356 11.93 9.95 -10.23
CA CYS A 356 10.58 10.00 -10.80
C CYS A 356 10.24 8.71 -11.56
N HIS A 357 9.37 7.91 -11.01
CA HIS A 357 8.89 6.67 -11.61
C HIS A 357 7.56 6.91 -12.34
N LYS A 358 7.58 6.83 -13.68
CA LYS A 358 6.37 6.86 -14.48
C LYS A 358 5.71 5.48 -14.45
N LEU A 359 4.48 5.42 -13.98
CA LEU A 359 3.74 4.18 -13.78
C LEU A 359 2.53 4.06 -14.70
N PHE A 360 2.16 2.81 -14.95
CA PHE A 360 0.91 2.42 -15.60
C PHE A 360 0.14 1.47 -14.69
N ILE A 361 -1.18 1.54 -14.72
CA ILE A 361 -2.02 0.55 -14.06
C ILE A 361 -1.94 -0.76 -14.85
N ARG A 362 -1.47 -1.82 -14.19
CA ARG A 362 -1.36 -3.15 -14.75
C ARG A 362 -2.68 -3.90 -14.56
N THR A 363 -3.30 -4.34 -15.65
CA THR A 363 -4.64 -4.96 -15.62
C THR A 363 -4.70 -6.33 -14.96
N LYS A 364 -3.57 -7.04 -14.84
CA LYS A 364 -3.50 -8.37 -14.23
C LYS A 364 -2.61 -8.35 -12.99
N GLY A 365 -3.00 -9.08 -11.96
CA GLY A 365 -2.21 -9.30 -10.76
C GLY A 365 -1.17 -10.41 -10.91
N SER A 366 -1.08 -11.28 -9.90
CA SER A 366 -0.18 -12.44 -9.93
C SER A 366 -0.74 -13.50 -10.87
N VAL A 367 -0.03 -13.78 -11.97
CA VAL A 367 -0.47 -14.72 -13.00
C VAL A 367 0.69 -15.55 -13.53
N LYS A 368 0.41 -16.76 -13.95
CA LYS A 368 1.31 -17.57 -14.76
C LYS A 368 1.36 -16.98 -16.18
N LEU A 369 2.57 -16.92 -16.74
CA LEU A 369 2.79 -16.57 -18.14
C LEU A 369 3.00 -17.87 -18.94
N ASP A 370 2.24 -18.03 -19.99
CA ASP A 370 2.46 -19.10 -20.98
C ASP A 370 3.47 -18.55 -22.02
N LEU A 371 4.62 -19.22 -22.13
CA LEU A 371 5.71 -18.87 -23.03
C LEU A 371 5.58 -19.59 -24.37
#